data_f1dd638be83ba728a05ee014b2da3b42
#
_entry.id   f1dd638be83ba728a05ee014b2da3b42
#
_cell.length_a   1.000
_cell.length_b   1.000
_cell.length_c   1.000
_cell.angle_alpha   90.00
_cell.angle_beta   90.00
_cell.angle_gamma   90.00
#
_symmetry.space_group_name_H-M   'P 1'
#
loop_
_entity.id
_entity.type
_entity.pdbx_description
1 polymer ?
#
loop_
_entity_poly.entity_id
_entity_poly.type
_entity_poly.pdbx_seq_one_letter_code
_entity_poly.pdbx_strand_id
1 'polypeptide(L)'
;MYRCRCGKEYQSKTWFQNHRALCELLEDSKKDDIYDDLPSKIEMWNCMKVILKKYETLEKKMQDHEKYIKTQKRKINIIDWLTDNYKPELNYNEWLSNIKITQNDLEILFNCGFIEGVYSLLIRCLKSVINPITCFDQRLNTFFIYKNDSWEHFDIEDFAKLIKNILFKFIKIFKIWKDDNKSFIDNDKNFEIVQKRYIEVMGGRYEDEVNTKKLNSKLYKYLKFNLKNIITYEFSF
;
A
#
# COMPACT_ATOMS: atom_id res chain seq x y z
N MET A 1 32.89 15.28 45.70
CA MET A 1 33.48 16.52 45.23
C MET A 1 34.72 16.16 44.42
N TYR A 2 34.84 16.64 43.21
CA TYR A 2 35.92 16.27 42.28
C TYR A 2 36.79 17.52 42.05
N ARG A 3 38.11 17.44 42.30
CA ARG A 3 39.04 18.57 42.17
C ARG A 3 39.99 18.35 41.00
N CYS A 4 40.12 19.35 40.13
CA CYS A 4 41.04 19.34 39.00
C CYS A 4 42.43 19.88 39.42
N ARG A 5 43.49 19.50 38.69
CA ARG A 5 44.87 20.03 38.89
C ARG A 5 44.95 21.55 38.76
N CYS A 6 44.06 22.17 37.96
CA CYS A 6 43.97 23.64 37.84
C CYS A 6 43.34 24.33 39.08
N GLY A 7 42.94 23.57 40.12
CA GLY A 7 42.33 24.08 41.35
C GLY A 7 40.81 24.18 41.36
N LYS A 8 40.11 23.93 40.25
CA LYS A 8 38.64 24.01 40.19
C LYS A 8 37.98 22.75 40.77
N GLU A 9 36.88 22.95 41.51
CA GLU A 9 36.10 21.89 42.13
C GLU A 9 34.72 21.74 41.53
N TYR A 10 34.26 20.47 41.38
CA TYR A 10 32.99 20.12 40.76
C TYR A 10 32.20 19.15 41.62
N GLN A 11 30.90 19.34 41.71
CA GLN A 11 30.01 18.42 42.43
C GLN A 11 29.57 17.24 41.53
N SER A 12 29.48 17.45 40.20
CA SER A 12 29.08 16.44 39.22
C SER A 12 30.31 15.78 38.56
N LYS A 13 30.30 14.44 38.47
CA LYS A 13 31.34 13.64 37.82
C LYS A 13 31.44 13.97 36.32
N THR A 14 30.33 14.17 35.67
CA THR A 14 30.28 14.49 34.23
C THR A 14 30.88 15.87 33.93
N TRP A 15 30.53 16.87 34.74
CA TRP A 15 31.12 18.20 34.61
C TRP A 15 32.64 18.21 34.91
N PHE A 16 33.05 17.42 35.85
CA PHE A 16 34.48 17.25 36.13
C PHE A 16 35.24 16.58 34.99
N GLN A 17 34.68 15.52 34.38
CA GLN A 17 35.30 14.83 33.23
C GLN A 17 35.41 15.74 32.01
N ASN A 18 34.35 16.49 31.68
CA ASN A 18 34.38 17.47 30.60
C ASN A 18 35.42 18.58 30.84
N HIS A 19 35.48 19.10 32.06
CA HIS A 19 36.48 20.09 32.40
C HIS A 19 37.90 19.50 32.35
N ARG A 20 38.12 18.28 32.83
CA ARG A 20 39.44 17.63 32.84
C ARG A 20 40.00 17.47 31.44
N ALA A 21 39.20 16.98 30.50
CA ALA A 21 39.58 16.84 29.09
C ALA A 21 40.04 18.20 28.50
N LEU A 22 39.33 19.27 28.82
CA LEU A 22 39.70 20.62 28.40
C LEU A 22 40.96 21.17 29.06
N CYS A 23 41.11 20.89 30.35
CA CYS A 23 42.26 21.35 31.09
C CYS A 23 43.57 20.69 30.63
N GLU A 24 43.50 19.40 30.30
CA GLU A 24 44.62 18.64 29.70
C GLU A 24 44.96 19.18 28.30
N LEU A 25 43.98 19.46 27.46
CA LEU A 25 44.18 20.07 26.12
C LEU A 25 44.81 21.47 26.18
N LEU A 26 44.46 22.27 27.20
CA LEU A 26 44.99 23.62 27.38
C LEU A 26 46.42 23.63 27.98
N GLU A 27 46.81 22.62 28.77
CA GLU A 27 48.16 22.45 29.29
C GLU A 27 49.15 22.03 28.20
N ASP A 28 48.72 21.12 27.28
CA ASP A 28 49.56 20.71 26.15
C ASP A 28 49.79 21.85 25.14
N SER A 29 48.89 22.86 25.10
CA SER A 29 48.99 23.99 24.16
C SER A 29 50.11 24.98 24.48
N LYS A 30 50.69 24.92 25.69
CA LYS A 30 51.79 25.81 26.07
C LYS A 30 53.15 25.36 25.52
N LYS A 31 53.18 24.25 24.78
CA LYS A 31 54.45 23.67 24.29
C LYS A 31 54.68 23.78 22.79
N ASP A 32 53.70 24.26 21.99
CA ASP A 32 53.83 24.30 20.53
C ASP A 32 53.74 25.73 19.98
N ASP A 33 54.90 26.43 19.92
CA ASP A 33 55.06 27.75 19.30
C ASP A 33 55.38 27.70 17.79
N ILE A 34 54.75 26.78 17.02
CA ILE A 34 55.20 26.57 15.61
C ILE A 34 54.11 26.90 14.54
N TYR A 35 52.88 27.32 14.92
CA TYR A 35 51.86 27.68 13.88
C TYR A 35 51.19 29.01 14.18
N ASP A 36 51.78 30.10 13.64
CA ASP A 36 51.27 31.48 13.76
C ASP A 36 49.94 31.76 13.06
N ASP A 37 49.43 30.83 12.17
CA ASP A 37 48.23 30.99 11.39
C ASP A 37 47.04 30.11 11.85
N LEU A 38 47.20 29.32 12.91
CA LEU A 38 46.09 28.47 13.41
C LEU A 38 45.41 29.14 14.60
N PRO A 39 44.04 29.13 14.65
CA PRO A 39 43.32 29.68 15.80
C PRO A 39 43.75 28.98 17.09
N SER A 40 43.94 29.77 18.15
CA SER A 40 44.32 29.24 19.48
C SER A 40 43.33 28.18 19.95
N LYS A 41 43.77 27.24 20.80
CA LYS A 41 42.86 26.20 21.34
C LYS A 41 41.66 26.80 22.09
N ILE A 42 41.80 28.02 22.63
CA ILE A 42 40.70 28.77 23.26
C ILE A 42 39.69 29.25 22.23
N GLU A 43 40.16 29.75 21.09
CA GLU A 43 39.29 30.20 19.98
C GLU A 43 38.56 29.01 19.35
N MET A 44 39.26 27.89 19.09
CA MET A 44 38.63 26.64 18.62
C MET A 44 37.55 26.15 19.61
N TRP A 45 37.83 26.18 20.91
CA TRP A 45 36.84 25.81 21.92
C TRP A 45 35.62 26.74 21.93
N ASN A 46 35.82 28.03 21.83
CA ASN A 46 34.73 29.00 21.76
C ASN A 46 33.91 28.80 20.47
N CYS A 47 34.56 28.50 19.35
CA CYS A 47 33.92 28.17 18.11
C CYS A 47 33.08 26.88 18.25
N MET A 48 33.64 25.82 18.85
CA MET A 48 32.91 24.58 19.13
C MET A 48 31.70 24.81 20.02
N LYS A 49 31.79 25.64 21.06
CA LYS A 49 30.61 26.00 21.89
C LYS A 49 29.54 26.70 21.11
N VAL A 50 29.89 27.60 20.19
CA VAL A 50 28.94 28.31 19.33
C VAL A 50 28.27 27.34 18.35
N ILE A 51 29.06 26.41 17.77
CA ILE A 51 28.52 25.37 16.87
C ILE A 51 27.59 24.45 17.63
N LEU A 52 27.94 23.95 18.80
CA LEU A 52 27.07 23.09 19.61
C LEU A 52 25.76 23.79 19.97
N LYS A 53 25.81 25.06 20.36
CA LYS A 53 24.62 25.86 20.68
C LYS A 53 23.72 26.07 19.44
N LYS A 54 24.33 26.27 18.27
CA LYS A 54 23.60 26.35 16.98
C LYS A 54 22.99 25.00 16.62
N TYR A 55 23.72 23.90 16.83
CA TYR A 55 23.23 22.55 16.57
C TYR A 55 22.01 22.21 17.43
N GLU A 56 22.08 22.44 18.75
CA GLU A 56 20.96 22.26 19.67
C GLU A 56 19.73 23.09 19.26
N THR A 57 19.97 24.32 18.78
CA THR A 57 18.90 25.21 18.32
C THR A 57 18.27 24.71 17.01
N LEU A 58 19.08 24.17 16.09
CA LEU A 58 18.65 23.55 14.86
C LEU A 58 17.85 22.27 15.09
N GLU A 59 18.34 21.42 15.98
CA GLU A 59 17.68 20.17 16.37
C GLU A 59 16.30 20.45 16.97
N LYS A 60 16.20 21.45 17.86
CA LYS A 60 14.92 21.89 18.43
C LYS A 60 13.97 22.43 17.36
N LYS A 61 14.45 23.25 16.43
CA LYS A 61 13.64 23.73 15.30
C LYS A 61 13.17 22.58 14.41
N MET A 62 14.02 21.59 14.15
CA MET A 62 13.68 20.42 13.36
C MET A 62 12.58 19.59 14.04
N GLN A 63 12.67 19.37 15.36
CA GLN A 63 11.63 18.71 16.13
C GLN A 63 10.31 19.49 16.14
N ASP A 64 10.38 20.82 16.23
CA ASP A 64 9.18 21.67 16.16
C ASP A 64 8.56 21.66 14.77
N HIS A 65 9.36 21.66 13.70
CA HIS A 65 8.88 21.47 12.34
C HIS A 65 8.25 20.09 12.11
N GLU A 66 8.85 19.03 12.63
CA GLU A 66 8.25 17.68 12.56
C GLU A 66 6.91 17.61 13.30
N LYS A 67 6.80 18.23 14.48
CA LYS A 67 5.52 18.35 15.20
C LYS A 67 4.50 19.14 14.38
N TYR A 68 4.92 20.27 13.80
CA TYR A 68 4.05 21.11 12.97
C TYR A 68 3.55 20.37 11.74
N ILE A 69 4.42 19.62 11.04
CA ILE A 69 4.06 18.78 9.89
C ILE A 69 3.09 17.67 10.33
N LYS A 70 3.32 17.03 11.47
CA LYS A 70 2.41 16.00 12.02
C LYS A 70 1.04 16.57 12.42
N THR A 71 0.97 17.81 12.88
CA THR A 71 -0.31 18.46 13.28
C THR A 71 -1.07 19.07 12.10
N GLN A 72 -0.37 19.42 11.01
CA GLN A 72 -0.98 19.94 9.78
C GLN A 72 -1.17 18.88 8.69
N LYS A 73 -1.26 17.60 9.04
CA LYS A 73 -1.64 16.58 8.07
C LYS A 73 -2.99 16.93 7.47
N ARG A 74 -3.00 17.47 6.26
CA ARG A 74 -4.22 17.66 5.48
C ARG A 74 -4.82 16.27 5.26
N LYS A 75 -6.02 16.05 5.78
CA LYS A 75 -6.82 14.90 5.42
C LYS A 75 -7.23 15.08 3.96
N ILE A 76 -6.66 14.24 3.09
CA ILE A 76 -7.04 14.23 1.69
C ILE A 76 -8.15 13.19 1.53
N ASN A 77 -9.27 13.59 0.95
CA ASN A 77 -10.32 12.66 0.56
C ASN A 77 -9.75 11.74 -0.53
N ILE A 78 -9.88 10.43 -0.35
CA ILE A 78 -9.36 9.45 -1.29
C ILE A 78 -10.02 9.53 -2.66
N ILE A 79 -11.31 9.86 -2.71
CA ILE A 79 -12.07 9.99 -3.96
C ILE A 79 -11.57 11.19 -4.76
N ASP A 80 -11.37 12.34 -4.10
CA ASP A 80 -10.83 13.55 -4.74
C ASP A 80 -9.42 13.27 -5.28
N TRP A 81 -8.58 12.63 -4.45
CA TRP A 81 -7.23 12.26 -4.87
C TRP A 81 -7.22 11.31 -6.08
N LEU A 82 -8.09 10.29 -6.10
CA LEU A 82 -8.22 9.36 -7.22
C LEU A 82 -8.66 10.11 -8.49
N THR A 83 -9.60 11.02 -8.38
CA THR A 83 -10.14 11.82 -9.49
C THR A 83 -9.05 12.68 -10.13
N ASP A 84 -8.16 13.25 -9.32
CA ASP A 84 -7.08 14.12 -9.79
C ASP A 84 -5.88 13.34 -10.36
N ASN A 85 -5.59 12.16 -9.81
CA ASN A 85 -4.34 11.45 -10.08
C ASN A 85 -4.50 10.13 -10.85
N TYR A 86 -5.71 9.57 -10.92
CA TYR A 86 -5.95 8.23 -11.45
C TYR A 86 -7.15 8.21 -12.39
N LYS A 87 -6.88 8.38 -13.70
CA LYS A 87 -7.92 8.42 -14.72
C LYS A 87 -7.83 7.20 -15.65
N PRO A 88 -8.71 6.18 -15.48
CA PRO A 88 -8.78 5.03 -16.36
C PRO A 88 -9.22 5.41 -17.79
N GLU A 89 -8.78 4.62 -18.76
CA GLU A 89 -9.18 4.78 -20.17
C GLU A 89 -10.65 4.40 -20.38
N LEU A 90 -11.14 3.42 -19.63
CA LEU A 90 -12.51 2.92 -19.69
C LEU A 90 -13.21 3.15 -18.36
N ASN A 91 -14.46 3.56 -18.41
CA ASN A 91 -15.30 3.53 -17.22
C ASN A 91 -15.71 2.09 -16.84
N TYR A 92 -16.16 1.90 -15.61
CA TYR A 92 -16.54 0.58 -15.09
C TYR A 92 -17.59 -0.14 -15.95
N ASN A 93 -18.59 0.57 -16.44
CA ASN A 93 -19.67 -0.04 -17.24
C ASN A 93 -19.16 -0.51 -18.61
N GLU A 94 -18.31 0.28 -19.26
CA GLU A 94 -17.66 -0.09 -20.52
C GLU A 94 -16.72 -1.27 -20.32
N TRP A 95 -15.89 -1.22 -19.28
CA TRP A 95 -15.01 -2.33 -18.92
C TRP A 95 -15.81 -3.63 -18.69
N LEU A 96 -16.90 -3.57 -17.90
CA LEU A 96 -17.76 -4.72 -17.62
C LEU A 96 -18.40 -5.28 -18.91
N SER A 97 -18.82 -4.41 -19.82
CA SER A 97 -19.38 -4.81 -21.11
C SER A 97 -18.35 -5.52 -21.99
N ASN A 98 -17.11 -5.05 -21.97
CA ASN A 98 -15.99 -5.56 -22.74
C ASN A 98 -15.41 -6.89 -22.23
N ILE A 99 -15.80 -7.34 -21.04
CA ILE A 99 -15.38 -8.66 -20.53
C ILE A 99 -15.90 -9.75 -21.46
N LYS A 100 -14.98 -10.40 -22.18
CA LYS A 100 -15.26 -11.56 -23.02
C LYS A 100 -14.77 -12.82 -22.31
N ILE A 101 -15.64 -13.81 -22.20
CA ILE A 101 -15.31 -15.13 -21.68
C ILE A 101 -14.91 -16.02 -22.85
N THR A 102 -13.80 -16.70 -22.71
CA THR A 102 -13.28 -17.66 -23.69
C THR A 102 -13.57 -19.09 -23.24
N GLN A 103 -13.38 -20.07 -24.13
CA GLN A 103 -13.47 -21.48 -23.78
C GLN A 103 -12.42 -21.85 -22.71
N ASN A 104 -11.24 -21.27 -22.78
CA ASN A 104 -10.21 -21.51 -21.76
C ASN A 104 -10.66 -21.04 -20.36
N ASP A 105 -11.36 -19.91 -20.25
CA ASP A 105 -11.92 -19.47 -18.97
C ASP A 105 -12.97 -20.46 -18.44
N LEU A 106 -13.76 -21.04 -19.33
CA LEU A 106 -14.73 -22.08 -18.98
C LEU A 106 -14.05 -23.37 -18.50
N GLU A 107 -12.96 -23.78 -19.13
CA GLU A 107 -12.18 -24.94 -18.71
C GLU A 107 -11.53 -24.71 -17.34
N ILE A 108 -10.99 -23.52 -17.06
CA ILE A 108 -10.49 -23.16 -15.75
C ILE A 108 -11.59 -23.27 -14.69
N LEU A 109 -12.80 -22.79 -15.02
CA LEU A 109 -13.95 -22.88 -14.12
C LEU A 109 -14.34 -24.35 -13.85
N PHE A 110 -14.32 -25.22 -14.87
CA PHE A 110 -14.63 -26.65 -14.72
C PHE A 110 -13.60 -27.40 -13.86
N ASN A 111 -12.33 -27.06 -14.01
CA ASN A 111 -11.22 -27.79 -13.37
C ASN A 111 -10.94 -27.26 -11.96
N CYS A 112 -11.00 -25.93 -11.76
CA CYS A 112 -10.59 -25.26 -10.53
C CYS A 112 -11.77 -24.80 -9.66
N GLY A 113 -13.01 -24.85 -10.21
CA GLY A 113 -14.23 -24.42 -9.53
C GLY A 113 -14.57 -22.96 -9.77
N PHE A 114 -15.78 -22.57 -9.36
CA PHE A 114 -16.38 -21.27 -9.64
C PHE A 114 -15.51 -20.08 -9.17
N ILE A 115 -15.06 -20.13 -7.92
CA ILE A 115 -14.28 -19.01 -7.33
C ILE A 115 -12.98 -18.78 -8.09
N GLU A 116 -12.22 -19.84 -8.41
CA GLU A 116 -10.95 -19.70 -9.12
C GLU A 116 -11.17 -19.30 -10.58
N GLY A 117 -12.21 -19.83 -11.23
CA GLY A 117 -12.58 -19.46 -12.59
C GLY A 117 -12.91 -17.97 -12.73
N VAL A 118 -13.79 -17.46 -11.85
CA VAL A 118 -14.14 -16.03 -11.84
C VAL A 118 -12.96 -15.15 -11.45
N TYR A 119 -12.18 -15.55 -10.47
CA TYR A 119 -10.96 -14.82 -10.04
C TYR A 119 -9.95 -14.73 -11.17
N SER A 120 -9.64 -15.83 -11.86
CA SER A 120 -8.72 -15.86 -13.00
C SER A 120 -9.18 -14.94 -14.14
N LEU A 121 -10.49 -14.97 -14.47
CA LEU A 121 -11.09 -14.08 -15.44
C LEU A 121 -10.90 -12.60 -15.04
N LEU A 122 -11.23 -12.25 -13.79
CA LEU A 122 -11.10 -10.87 -13.30
C LEU A 122 -9.65 -10.39 -13.37
N ILE A 123 -8.68 -11.19 -12.91
CA ILE A 123 -7.26 -10.84 -13.02
C ILE A 123 -6.84 -10.62 -14.48
N ARG A 124 -7.28 -11.49 -15.38
CA ARG A 124 -6.99 -11.34 -16.82
C ARG A 124 -7.52 -10.03 -17.38
N CYS A 125 -8.72 -9.62 -16.96
CA CYS A 125 -9.34 -8.38 -17.40
C CYS A 125 -8.79 -7.11 -16.70
N LEU A 126 -8.13 -7.25 -15.54
CA LEU A 126 -7.56 -6.17 -14.73
C LEU A 126 -6.03 -6.10 -14.85
N LYS A 127 -5.45 -6.55 -15.95
CA LYS A 127 -3.99 -6.49 -16.21
C LYS A 127 -3.51 -5.11 -16.70
N SER A 128 -4.40 -4.19 -17.01
CA SER A 128 -4.05 -2.83 -17.39
C SER A 128 -3.36 -2.08 -16.25
N VAL A 129 -2.50 -1.13 -16.59
CA VAL A 129 -1.79 -0.30 -15.59
C VAL A 129 -2.77 0.56 -14.80
N ILE A 130 -3.83 1.03 -15.46
CA ILE A 130 -4.88 1.86 -14.84
C ILE A 130 -6.21 1.16 -15.03
N ASN A 131 -6.70 0.56 -13.94
CA ASN A 131 -7.94 -0.20 -13.93
C ASN A 131 -9.12 0.66 -13.44
N PRO A 132 -10.34 0.41 -13.93
CA PRO A 132 -11.54 1.10 -13.43
C PRO A 132 -11.99 0.62 -12.04
N ILE A 133 -11.26 -0.32 -11.44
CA ILE A 133 -11.47 -0.82 -10.08
C ILE A 133 -10.12 -0.74 -9.36
N THR A 134 -10.11 -0.16 -8.16
CA THR A 134 -8.92 -0.07 -7.31
C THR A 134 -9.24 -0.26 -5.84
N CYS A 135 -8.23 -0.57 -5.02
CA CYS A 135 -8.33 -0.64 -3.57
C CYS A 135 -6.98 -0.36 -2.90
N PHE A 136 -7.01 -0.06 -1.60
CA PHE A 136 -5.84 0.39 -0.86
C PHE A 136 -5.62 -0.43 0.41
N ASP A 137 -4.34 -0.59 0.81
CA ASP A 137 -3.95 -1.28 2.05
C ASP A 137 -4.55 -0.65 3.31
N GLN A 138 -4.82 0.65 3.28
CA GLN A 138 -5.27 1.42 4.42
C GLN A 138 -6.69 1.06 4.84
N ARG A 139 -7.49 0.46 3.96
CA ARG A 139 -8.86 0.06 4.25
C ARG A 139 -9.18 -1.31 3.68
N LEU A 140 -9.31 -2.29 4.57
CA LEU A 140 -9.51 -3.69 4.21
C LEU A 140 -10.81 -3.90 3.41
N ASN A 141 -10.70 -4.64 2.31
CA ASN A 141 -11.83 -5.05 1.45
C ASN A 141 -12.72 -3.91 0.94
N THR A 142 -12.20 -2.68 0.90
CA THR A 142 -12.89 -1.52 0.35
C THR A 142 -12.36 -1.25 -1.04
N PHE A 143 -13.26 -1.20 -2.02
CA PHE A 143 -12.95 -0.94 -3.41
C PHE A 143 -13.56 0.38 -3.85
N PHE A 144 -12.98 0.94 -4.91
CA PHE A 144 -13.45 2.12 -5.61
C PHE A 144 -13.58 1.78 -7.09
N ILE A 145 -14.60 2.32 -7.73
CA ILE A 145 -14.85 2.18 -9.18
C ILE A 145 -14.88 3.53 -9.85
N TYR A 146 -14.36 3.60 -11.07
CA TYR A 146 -14.47 4.76 -11.93
C TYR A 146 -15.71 4.66 -12.80
N LYS A 147 -16.68 5.53 -12.54
CA LYS A 147 -17.98 5.53 -13.21
C LYS A 147 -18.44 6.96 -13.44
N ASN A 148 -19.00 7.25 -14.63
CA ASN A 148 -19.49 8.58 -14.99
C ASN A 148 -18.44 9.69 -14.75
N ASP A 149 -17.18 9.45 -15.14
CA ASP A 149 -16.05 10.36 -14.98
C ASP A 149 -15.69 10.73 -13.52
N SER A 150 -16.16 9.95 -12.56
CA SER A 150 -15.87 10.10 -11.14
C SER A 150 -15.56 8.79 -10.46
N TRP A 151 -14.81 8.84 -9.35
CA TRP A 151 -14.58 7.68 -8.50
C TRP A 151 -15.68 7.60 -7.45
N GLU A 152 -16.19 6.39 -7.25
CA GLU A 152 -17.23 6.09 -6.28
C GLU A 152 -16.84 4.88 -5.43
N HIS A 153 -17.43 4.76 -4.24
CA HIS A 153 -17.32 3.55 -3.45
C HIS A 153 -17.98 2.37 -4.18
N PHE A 154 -17.33 1.21 -4.10
CA PHE A 154 -17.84 -0.04 -4.64
C PHE A 154 -18.16 -0.96 -3.48
N ASP A 155 -19.43 -1.02 -3.12
CA ASP A 155 -19.88 -1.79 -1.97
C ASP A 155 -20.03 -3.30 -2.30
N ILE A 156 -20.34 -4.10 -1.27
CA ILE A 156 -20.46 -5.55 -1.42
C ILE A 156 -21.66 -5.97 -2.27
N GLU A 157 -22.70 -5.15 -2.31
CA GLU A 157 -23.89 -5.41 -3.13
C GLU A 157 -23.59 -5.20 -4.61
N ASP A 158 -22.86 -4.14 -4.95
CA ASP A 158 -22.42 -3.87 -6.32
C ASP A 158 -21.40 -4.91 -6.77
N PHE A 159 -20.53 -5.36 -5.87
CA PHE A 159 -19.63 -6.49 -6.13
C PHE A 159 -20.41 -7.78 -6.43
N ALA A 160 -21.49 -8.05 -5.69
CA ALA A 160 -22.38 -9.19 -5.97
C ALA A 160 -23.04 -9.07 -7.36
N LYS A 161 -23.45 -7.87 -7.76
CA LYS A 161 -23.98 -7.61 -9.13
C LYS A 161 -22.93 -7.88 -10.21
N LEU A 162 -21.66 -7.48 -9.97
CA LEU A 162 -20.54 -7.80 -10.87
C LEU A 162 -20.43 -9.32 -11.07
N ILE A 163 -20.40 -10.09 -9.96
CA ILE A 163 -20.30 -11.55 -10.00
C ILE A 163 -21.47 -12.16 -10.78
N LYS A 164 -22.70 -11.71 -10.53
CA LYS A 164 -23.88 -12.17 -11.27
C LYS A 164 -23.77 -11.88 -12.77
N ASN A 165 -23.31 -10.72 -13.15
CA ASN A 165 -23.09 -10.39 -14.58
C ASN A 165 -22.07 -11.33 -15.23
N ILE A 166 -20.98 -11.63 -14.54
CA ILE A 166 -19.96 -12.59 -15.00
C ILE A 166 -20.57 -13.99 -15.11
N LEU A 167 -21.34 -14.41 -14.10
CA LEU A 167 -22.05 -15.70 -14.11
C LEU A 167 -22.95 -15.84 -15.34
N PHE A 168 -23.77 -14.83 -15.66
CA PHE A 168 -24.59 -14.84 -16.87
C PHE A 168 -23.78 -14.98 -18.16
N LYS A 169 -22.60 -14.36 -18.20
CA LYS A 169 -21.71 -14.52 -19.37
C LYS A 169 -21.15 -15.95 -19.45
N PHE A 170 -20.79 -16.58 -18.33
CA PHE A 170 -20.38 -18.00 -18.29
C PHE A 170 -21.50 -18.92 -18.73
N ILE A 171 -22.73 -18.71 -18.27
CA ILE A 171 -23.91 -19.51 -18.69
C ILE A 171 -24.11 -19.45 -20.21
N LYS A 172 -23.93 -18.28 -20.84
CA LYS A 172 -24.03 -18.13 -22.30
C LYS A 172 -23.01 -18.97 -23.06
N ILE A 173 -21.75 -18.92 -22.62
CA ILE A 173 -20.66 -19.71 -23.23
C ILE A 173 -20.86 -21.21 -22.96
N PHE A 174 -21.31 -21.55 -21.75
CA PHE A 174 -21.62 -22.93 -21.41
C PHE A 174 -22.74 -23.52 -22.28
N LYS A 175 -23.75 -22.73 -22.67
CA LYS A 175 -24.79 -23.16 -23.62
C LYS A 175 -24.17 -23.54 -24.96
N ILE A 176 -23.27 -22.73 -25.51
CA ILE A 176 -22.55 -23.04 -26.74
C ILE A 176 -21.73 -24.33 -26.58
N TRP A 177 -20.98 -24.42 -25.48
CA TRP A 177 -20.18 -25.61 -25.15
C TRP A 177 -21.05 -26.89 -25.12
N LYS A 178 -22.24 -26.81 -24.52
CA LYS A 178 -23.20 -27.94 -24.50
C LYS A 178 -23.61 -28.39 -25.90
N ASP A 179 -23.91 -27.42 -26.76
CA ASP A 179 -24.35 -27.74 -28.13
C ASP A 179 -23.23 -28.40 -28.94
N ASP A 180 -21.96 -27.98 -28.70
CA ASP A 180 -20.78 -28.55 -29.34
C ASP A 180 -20.40 -29.93 -28.78
N ASN A 181 -20.79 -30.26 -27.54
CA ASN A 181 -20.38 -31.47 -26.83
C ASN A 181 -21.54 -32.42 -26.47
N LYS A 182 -22.57 -32.46 -27.30
CA LYS A 182 -23.76 -33.32 -27.07
C LYS A 182 -23.39 -34.79 -26.86
N SER A 183 -22.55 -35.35 -27.72
CA SER A 183 -22.12 -36.76 -27.63
C SER A 183 -21.36 -37.07 -26.33
N PHE A 184 -20.64 -36.08 -25.76
CA PHE A 184 -19.99 -36.22 -24.47
C PHE A 184 -21.00 -36.17 -23.31
N ILE A 185 -22.03 -35.32 -23.45
CA ILE A 185 -23.06 -35.12 -22.41
C ILE A 185 -24.01 -36.29 -22.35
N ASP A 186 -24.40 -36.84 -23.52
CA ASP A 186 -25.33 -37.94 -23.62
C ASP A 186 -24.70 -39.32 -23.24
N ASN A 187 -23.42 -39.35 -22.94
CA ASN A 187 -22.75 -40.57 -22.51
C ASN A 187 -22.87 -40.74 -21.01
N ASP A 188 -23.55 -41.80 -20.58
CA ASP A 188 -23.77 -42.14 -19.14
C ASP A 188 -22.46 -42.19 -18.32
N LYS A 189 -21.35 -42.56 -18.92
CA LYS A 189 -20.04 -42.60 -18.24
C LYS A 189 -19.54 -41.21 -17.83
N ASN A 190 -20.01 -40.16 -18.46
CA ASN A 190 -19.62 -38.77 -18.21
C ASN A 190 -20.60 -38.03 -17.28
N PHE A 191 -21.65 -38.70 -16.81
CA PHE A 191 -22.74 -38.08 -16.04
C PHE A 191 -22.22 -37.28 -14.84
N GLU A 192 -21.36 -37.85 -14.02
CA GLU A 192 -20.81 -37.16 -12.83
C GLU A 192 -19.99 -35.93 -13.20
N ILE A 193 -19.21 -36.02 -14.30
CA ILE A 193 -18.40 -34.90 -14.79
C ILE A 193 -19.29 -33.77 -15.28
N VAL A 194 -20.33 -34.13 -16.03
CA VAL A 194 -21.31 -33.16 -16.56
C VAL A 194 -22.04 -32.48 -15.41
N GLN A 195 -22.51 -33.23 -14.43
CA GLN A 195 -23.15 -32.68 -13.23
C GLN A 195 -22.26 -31.72 -12.47
N LYS A 196 -21.00 -32.08 -12.28
CA LYS A 196 -20.03 -31.18 -11.62
C LYS A 196 -19.87 -29.89 -12.41
N ARG A 197 -19.73 -29.94 -13.74
CA ARG A 197 -19.63 -28.75 -14.60
C ARG A 197 -20.86 -27.85 -14.52
N TYR A 198 -22.06 -28.42 -14.47
CA TYR A 198 -23.29 -27.68 -14.24
C TYR A 198 -23.26 -26.92 -12.91
N ILE A 199 -22.88 -27.58 -11.82
CA ILE A 199 -22.81 -26.97 -10.49
C ILE A 199 -21.84 -25.78 -10.55
N GLU A 200 -20.65 -25.94 -11.11
CA GLU A 200 -19.66 -24.86 -11.16
C GLU A 200 -20.13 -23.67 -12.01
N VAL A 201 -20.79 -23.91 -13.14
CA VAL A 201 -21.34 -22.84 -13.99
C VAL A 201 -22.52 -22.12 -13.32
N MET A 202 -23.25 -22.79 -12.44
CA MET A 202 -24.38 -22.19 -11.72
C MET A 202 -23.97 -21.45 -10.42
N GLY A 203 -22.67 -21.28 -10.17
CA GLY A 203 -22.16 -20.56 -9.02
C GLY A 203 -21.41 -21.43 -8.01
N GLY A 204 -21.18 -22.70 -8.33
CA GLY A 204 -20.47 -23.64 -7.47
C GLY A 204 -21.34 -24.15 -6.32
N ARG A 205 -20.68 -24.66 -5.28
CA ARG A 205 -21.34 -25.32 -4.14
C ARG A 205 -21.69 -24.39 -2.98
N TYR A 206 -21.24 -23.15 -3.03
CA TYR A 206 -21.44 -22.19 -1.96
C TYR A 206 -22.58 -21.22 -2.30
N GLU A 207 -23.19 -20.70 -1.24
CA GLU A 207 -24.17 -19.62 -1.37
C GLU A 207 -23.52 -18.36 -1.99
N ASP A 208 -24.33 -17.58 -2.69
CA ASP A 208 -23.88 -16.34 -3.39
C ASP A 208 -23.12 -15.40 -2.46
N GLU A 209 -23.56 -15.27 -1.20
CA GLU A 209 -22.91 -14.39 -0.23
C GLU A 209 -21.50 -14.89 0.16
N VAL A 210 -21.34 -16.20 0.32
CA VAL A 210 -20.02 -16.81 0.63
C VAL A 210 -19.07 -16.66 -0.55
N ASN A 211 -19.57 -16.88 -1.78
CA ASN A 211 -18.80 -16.70 -3.00
C ASN A 211 -18.35 -15.25 -3.14
N THR A 212 -19.26 -14.31 -2.93
CA THR A 212 -19.00 -12.86 -2.99
C THR A 212 -17.90 -12.46 -2.00
N LYS A 213 -17.99 -12.86 -0.74
CA LYS A 213 -16.98 -12.57 0.29
C LYS A 213 -15.61 -13.16 -0.05
N LYS A 214 -15.55 -14.41 -0.53
CA LYS A 214 -14.30 -15.07 -0.92
C LYS A 214 -13.65 -14.39 -2.11
N LEU A 215 -14.41 -14.07 -3.16
CA LEU A 215 -13.92 -13.38 -4.35
C LEU A 215 -13.47 -11.97 -4.04
N ASN A 216 -14.23 -11.22 -3.23
CA ASN A 216 -13.86 -9.89 -2.74
C ASN A 216 -12.49 -9.92 -2.05
N SER A 217 -12.30 -10.82 -1.09
CA SER A 217 -11.04 -10.95 -0.36
C SER A 217 -9.86 -11.36 -1.24
N LYS A 218 -10.09 -12.21 -2.24
CA LYS A 218 -9.05 -12.62 -3.20
C LYS A 218 -8.66 -11.46 -4.12
N LEU A 219 -9.65 -10.76 -4.66
CA LEU A 219 -9.43 -9.63 -5.56
C LEU A 219 -8.76 -8.47 -4.82
N TYR A 220 -9.16 -8.21 -3.57
CA TYR A 220 -8.49 -7.22 -2.72
C TYR A 220 -6.99 -7.51 -2.56
N LYS A 221 -6.62 -8.75 -2.25
CA LYS A 221 -5.20 -9.13 -2.10
C LYS A 221 -4.38 -8.89 -3.37
N TYR A 222 -4.99 -9.01 -4.52
CA TYR A 222 -4.34 -8.80 -5.81
C TYR A 222 -4.22 -7.33 -6.19
N LEU A 223 -5.28 -6.53 -5.99
CA LEU A 223 -5.36 -5.15 -6.45
C LEU A 223 -4.83 -4.12 -5.46
N LYS A 224 -4.76 -4.47 -4.16
CA LYS A 224 -4.39 -3.50 -3.14
C LYS A 224 -3.01 -2.90 -3.36
N PHE A 225 -2.89 -1.60 -3.24
CA PHE A 225 -1.61 -0.91 -3.21
C PHE A 225 -1.52 0.07 -2.04
N ASN A 226 -0.29 0.46 -1.69
CA ASN A 226 -0.03 1.25 -0.50
C ASN A 226 0.17 2.72 -0.87
N LEU A 227 -0.73 3.57 -0.40
CA LEU A 227 -0.66 5.02 -0.61
C LEU A 227 0.51 5.69 0.14
N LYS A 228 0.98 5.10 1.24
CA LYS A 228 2.10 5.67 2.02
C LYS A 228 3.40 5.78 1.23
N ASN A 229 3.57 4.95 0.22
CA ASN A 229 4.74 4.98 -0.67
C ASN A 229 4.68 6.12 -1.68
N ILE A 230 3.52 6.75 -1.84
CA ILE A 230 3.27 7.76 -2.88
C ILE A 230 3.18 9.15 -2.24
N ILE A 231 2.60 9.27 -1.05
CA ILE A 231 2.34 10.58 -0.43
C ILE A 231 2.44 10.50 1.11
N THR A 232 3.01 11.55 1.72
CA THR A 232 3.17 11.72 3.17
C THR A 232 1.91 12.26 3.87
N TYR A 233 0.71 12.06 3.31
CA TYR A 233 -0.54 12.62 3.82
C TYR A 233 -1.42 11.53 4.49
N GLU A 234 -2.32 11.96 5.38
CA GLU A 234 -3.38 11.10 5.90
C GLU A 234 -4.61 11.20 4.98
N PHE A 235 -5.08 10.03 4.53
CA PHE A 235 -6.30 9.95 3.72
C PHE A 235 -7.54 9.76 4.58
N SER A 236 -8.65 10.41 4.21
CA SER A 236 -10.00 10.08 4.66
C SER A 236 -10.68 9.20 3.60
N PHE A 237 -11.26 8.10 4.06
CA PHE A 237 -11.96 7.13 3.23
C PHE A 237 -13.46 7.21 3.47
#